data_37b05b03b175e7507cf21de79a386189
#
_entry.id   37b05b03b175e7507cf21de79a386189
#
_cell.length_a   1.000
_cell.length_b   1.000
_cell.length_c   1.000
_cell.angle_alpha   90.00
_cell.angle_beta   90.00
_cell.angle_gamma   90.00
#
_symmetry.space_group_name_H-M   'P 1'
#
loop_
_entity.id
_entity.type
_entity.pdbx_description
1 polymer ?
#
loop_
_entity_poly.entity_id
_entity_poly.type
_entity_poly.pdbx_seq_one_letter_code
_entity_poly.pdbx_strand_id
1 'polypeptide(L)'
;LKEMGHWEDKRESNLLDGYAHFYDTYECKDGKFIAVGSIEPQFYEELLLNLDIDNENFKDQYNKDLWPELKNIIAIKIKSKTRSEWVEIFSNSDACVSPVLNMDEAQSHPHNISRNAFIDIDGFNQPNASPRYSKSKAEIKHNAKKIGSDLDDVCNEFKLSKEAF
;
A
#
# COMPACT_ATOMS: atom_id res chain seq x y z
N LEU A 1 -15.32 5.05 16.32
CA LEU A 1 -14.97 6.37 15.78
C LEU A 1 -16.24 7.18 15.44
N LYS A 2 -17.21 6.63 14.67
CA LYS A 2 -18.43 7.32 14.27
C LYS A 2 -19.29 7.74 15.48
N GLU A 3 -19.55 6.83 16.39
CA GLU A 3 -20.32 7.10 17.64
C GLU A 3 -19.62 8.11 18.58
N MET A 4 -18.32 8.25 18.46
CA MET A 4 -17.50 9.21 19.23
C MET A 4 -17.38 10.58 18.53
N GLY A 5 -18.02 10.78 17.38
CA GLY A 5 -17.94 12.01 16.61
C GLY A 5 -16.60 12.22 15.86
N HIS A 6 -15.78 11.17 15.76
CA HIS A 6 -14.48 11.23 15.07
C HIS A 6 -14.56 10.75 13.62
N TRP A 7 -15.74 10.46 13.11
CA TRP A 7 -15.97 10.03 11.72
C TRP A 7 -17.21 10.66 11.14
N GLU A 8 -17.05 11.30 9.99
CA GLU A 8 -18.13 11.84 9.17
C GLU A 8 -18.37 10.93 7.96
N ASP A 9 -19.64 10.71 7.58
CA ASP A 9 -19.99 9.97 6.36
C ASP A 9 -19.86 10.87 5.12
N LYS A 10 -18.69 11.47 4.96
CA LYS A 10 -18.32 12.33 3.85
C LYS A 10 -16.91 11.96 3.40
N ARG A 11 -16.73 11.89 2.09
CA ARG A 11 -15.41 11.61 1.50
C ARG A 11 -14.41 12.73 1.83
N GLU A 12 -13.18 12.36 2.11
CA GLU A 12 -12.09 13.31 2.39
C GLU A 12 -12.46 14.30 3.51
N SER A 13 -12.90 13.78 4.65
CA SER A 13 -13.26 14.59 5.84
C SER A 13 -12.74 13.99 7.14
N ASN A 14 -12.03 12.85 7.06
CA ASN A 14 -11.58 12.10 8.20
C ASN A 14 -10.05 11.92 8.21
N LEU A 15 -9.54 11.44 9.33
CA LEU A 15 -8.10 11.22 9.53
C LEU A 15 -7.47 10.25 8.51
N LEU A 16 -8.20 9.19 8.12
CA LEU A 16 -7.66 8.06 7.35
C LEU A 16 -8.27 7.93 5.94
N ASP A 17 -8.91 8.96 5.44
CA ASP A 17 -9.60 8.93 4.14
C ASP A 17 -9.03 9.93 3.10
N GLY A 18 -7.82 10.41 3.36
CA GLY A 18 -7.13 11.34 2.47
C GLY A 18 -7.39 12.83 2.77
N TYR A 19 -8.09 13.17 3.86
CA TYR A 19 -8.25 14.58 4.25
C TYR A 19 -7.04 15.14 4.96
N ALA A 20 -6.44 14.35 5.88
CA ALA A 20 -5.26 14.76 6.62
C ALA A 20 -4.03 14.86 5.71
N HIS A 21 -3.29 15.97 5.80
CA HIS A 21 -2.09 16.22 5.01
C HIS A 21 -0.94 15.22 5.24
N PHE A 22 -0.97 14.50 6.34
CA PHE A 22 0.02 13.47 6.70
C PHE A 22 -0.47 12.04 6.42
N TYR A 23 -1.67 11.88 5.81
CA TYR A 23 -2.23 10.58 5.45
C TYR A 23 -2.96 10.64 4.10
N ASP A 24 -2.19 10.61 3.01
CA ASP A 24 -2.70 10.68 1.64
C ASP A 24 -1.66 10.22 0.62
N THR A 25 -2.03 10.22 -0.65
CA THR A 25 -1.13 10.02 -1.79
C THR A 25 -0.88 11.33 -2.52
N TYR A 26 0.36 11.56 -2.92
CA TYR A 26 0.80 12.79 -3.58
C TYR A 26 1.44 12.52 -4.91
N GLU A 27 1.09 13.32 -5.92
CA GLU A 27 1.65 13.24 -7.25
C GLU A 27 3.04 13.89 -7.31
N CYS A 28 4.02 13.13 -7.84
CA CYS A 28 5.38 13.57 -8.08
C CYS A 28 5.54 14.28 -9.43
N LYS A 29 6.72 14.84 -9.68
CA LYS A 29 7.05 15.56 -10.92
C LYS A 29 6.86 14.73 -12.19
N ASP A 30 7.09 13.43 -12.10
CA ASP A 30 6.99 12.46 -13.20
C ASP A 30 5.59 11.87 -13.40
N GLY A 31 4.57 12.40 -12.70
CA GLY A 31 3.19 11.91 -12.75
C GLY A 31 2.95 10.60 -11.99
N LYS A 32 3.98 10.07 -11.32
CA LYS A 32 3.87 8.94 -10.40
C LYS A 32 3.54 9.45 -8.99
N PHE A 33 3.24 8.53 -8.07
CA PHE A 33 2.75 8.89 -6.75
C PHE A 33 3.61 8.29 -5.64
N ILE A 34 3.66 8.98 -4.51
CA ILE A 34 4.08 8.45 -3.21
C ILE A 34 2.90 8.46 -2.24
N ALA A 35 2.85 7.48 -1.34
CA ALA A 35 1.92 7.43 -0.23
C ALA A 35 2.61 7.91 1.04
N VAL A 36 1.91 8.75 1.80
CA VAL A 36 2.34 9.28 3.10
C VAL A 36 1.38 8.76 4.15
N GLY A 37 1.92 8.24 5.26
CA GLY A 37 1.16 7.70 6.38
C GLY A 37 1.76 8.05 7.75
N SER A 38 2.27 9.27 7.90
CA SER A 38 3.05 9.78 9.05
C SER A 38 2.11 10.22 10.19
N ILE A 39 1.35 9.29 10.77
CA ILE A 39 0.34 9.61 11.79
C ILE A 39 1.00 9.97 13.12
N GLU A 40 1.96 9.17 13.57
CA GLU A 40 2.63 9.36 14.85
C GLU A 40 3.60 10.54 14.80
N PRO A 41 3.73 11.32 15.89
CA PRO A 41 4.53 12.54 15.90
C PRO A 41 5.98 12.34 15.44
N GLN A 42 6.64 11.26 15.83
CA GLN A 42 8.02 10.97 15.43
C GLN A 42 8.17 10.74 13.92
N PHE A 43 7.20 10.06 13.29
CA PHE A 43 7.19 9.84 11.84
C PHE A 43 6.82 11.11 11.08
N TYR A 44 5.98 11.94 11.68
CA TYR A 44 5.62 13.24 11.13
C TYR A 44 6.80 14.23 11.15
N GLU A 45 7.58 14.25 12.22
CA GLU A 45 8.83 15.04 12.30
C GLU A 45 9.81 14.62 11.20
N GLU A 46 9.99 13.30 10.99
CA GLU A 46 10.81 12.74 9.90
C GLU A 46 10.28 13.14 8.51
N LEU A 47 8.97 13.16 8.32
CA LEU A 47 8.35 13.62 7.08
C LEU A 47 8.73 15.08 6.79
N LEU A 48 8.51 15.97 7.75
CA LEU A 48 8.80 17.41 7.57
C LEU A 48 10.28 17.67 7.33
N LEU A 49 11.15 16.98 8.07
CA LEU A 49 12.61 17.08 7.90
C LEU A 49 13.02 16.69 6.47
N ASN A 50 12.57 15.54 5.99
CA ASN A 50 12.94 15.05 4.66
C ASN A 50 12.28 15.83 3.51
N LEU A 51 11.14 16.44 3.77
CA LEU A 51 10.52 17.40 2.84
C LEU A 51 11.18 18.79 2.91
N ASP A 52 12.07 19.06 3.86
CA ASP A 52 12.64 20.40 4.11
C ASP A 52 11.52 21.45 4.26
N ILE A 53 10.57 21.17 5.16
CA ILE A 53 9.47 22.06 5.52
C ILE A 53 9.70 22.59 6.93
N ASP A 54 9.94 23.88 7.04
CA ASP A 54 10.03 24.63 8.29
C ASP A 54 8.94 25.72 8.29
N ASN A 55 7.75 25.34 8.78
CA ASN A 55 6.59 26.23 8.85
C ASN A 55 5.82 25.95 10.14
N GLU A 56 5.61 27.01 10.95
CA GLU A 56 4.97 26.93 12.27
C GLU A 56 3.59 26.26 12.25
N ASN A 57 2.81 26.41 11.16
CA ASN A 57 1.49 25.82 11.04
C ASN A 57 1.53 24.28 11.07
N PHE A 58 2.66 23.65 10.74
CA PHE A 58 2.83 22.19 10.82
C PHE A 58 3.00 21.67 12.25
N LYS A 59 3.23 22.53 13.24
CA LYS A 59 3.35 22.12 14.65
C LYS A 59 2.04 21.62 15.24
N ASP A 60 0.90 22.06 14.71
CA ASP A 60 -0.43 21.61 15.13
C ASP A 60 -0.98 20.57 14.14
N GLN A 61 -0.32 19.40 14.11
CA GLN A 61 -0.60 18.30 13.18
C GLN A 61 -2.08 17.93 13.08
N TYR A 62 -2.80 17.94 14.20
CA TYR A 62 -4.18 17.46 14.27
C TYR A 62 -5.23 18.55 14.13
N ASN A 63 -4.84 19.80 13.86
CA ASN A 63 -5.76 20.89 13.58
C ASN A 63 -6.40 20.73 12.18
N LYS A 64 -7.60 20.20 12.14
CA LYS A 64 -8.34 19.92 10.90
C LYS A 64 -8.55 21.16 10.02
N ASP A 65 -8.65 22.34 10.61
CA ASP A 65 -8.87 23.59 9.87
C ASP A 65 -7.66 23.98 9.01
N LEU A 66 -6.46 23.54 9.41
CA LEU A 66 -5.22 23.77 8.67
C LEU A 66 -4.94 22.70 7.61
N TRP A 67 -5.54 21.52 7.69
CA TRP A 67 -5.19 20.40 6.81
C TRP A 67 -5.25 20.71 5.31
N PRO A 68 -6.25 21.43 4.77
CA PRO A 68 -6.28 21.74 3.33
C PRO A 68 -5.10 22.60 2.88
N GLU A 69 -4.70 23.59 3.69
CA GLU A 69 -3.55 24.44 3.40
C GLU A 69 -2.24 23.65 3.46
N LEU A 70 -2.04 22.88 4.55
CA LEU A 70 -0.84 22.08 4.78
C LEU A 70 -0.69 20.99 3.70
N LYS A 71 -1.79 20.38 3.29
CA LYS A 71 -1.85 19.42 2.20
C LYS A 71 -1.37 20.04 0.87
N ASN A 72 -1.81 21.25 0.56
CA ASN A 72 -1.37 21.96 -0.63
C ASN A 72 0.14 22.26 -0.59
N ILE A 73 0.68 22.66 0.56
CA ILE A 73 2.13 22.89 0.74
C ILE A 73 2.92 21.60 0.46
N ILE A 74 2.51 20.48 1.06
CA ILE A 74 3.13 19.17 0.82
C ILE A 74 3.03 18.77 -0.66
N ALA A 75 1.87 18.95 -1.28
CA ALA A 75 1.66 18.61 -2.69
C ALA A 75 2.61 19.39 -3.62
N ILE A 76 2.77 20.71 -3.39
CA ILE A 76 3.71 21.54 -4.14
C ILE A 76 5.16 21.06 -3.94
N LYS A 77 5.53 20.73 -2.70
CA LYS A 77 6.88 20.25 -2.37
C LYS A 77 7.16 18.89 -3.04
N ILE A 78 6.24 17.95 -2.94
CA ILE A 78 6.39 16.61 -3.54
C ILE A 78 6.43 16.70 -5.08
N LYS A 79 5.68 17.61 -5.69
CA LYS A 79 5.67 17.85 -7.14
C LYS A 79 7.02 18.35 -7.67
N SER A 80 7.94 18.80 -6.81
CA SER A 80 9.26 19.32 -7.21
C SER A 80 10.24 18.24 -7.67
N LYS A 81 10.05 16.98 -7.28
CA LYS A 81 10.93 15.84 -7.58
C LYS A 81 10.16 14.64 -8.14
N THR A 82 10.87 13.74 -8.80
CA THR A 82 10.32 12.46 -9.27
C THR A 82 10.08 11.51 -8.10
N ARG A 83 9.23 10.49 -8.33
CA ARG A 83 9.00 9.44 -7.35
C ARG A 83 10.31 8.74 -6.92
N SER A 84 11.20 8.48 -7.86
CA SER A 84 12.48 7.81 -7.56
C SER A 84 13.39 8.66 -6.68
N GLU A 85 13.46 9.97 -6.91
CA GLU A 85 14.22 10.90 -6.06
C GLU A 85 13.64 10.94 -4.64
N TRP A 86 12.32 10.94 -4.49
CA TRP A 86 11.68 10.89 -3.17
C TRP A 86 11.92 9.54 -2.46
N VAL A 87 11.86 8.42 -3.18
CA VAL A 87 12.17 7.10 -2.62
C VAL A 87 13.60 7.05 -2.08
N GLU A 88 14.56 7.65 -2.77
CA GLU A 88 15.95 7.73 -2.30
C GLU A 88 16.07 8.58 -1.04
N ILE A 89 15.43 9.77 -1.00
CA ILE A 89 15.42 10.66 0.17
C ILE A 89 14.84 9.95 1.41
N PHE A 90 13.74 9.22 1.25
CA PHE A 90 13.08 8.52 2.34
C PHE A 90 13.63 7.11 2.64
N SER A 91 14.64 6.63 1.91
CA SER A 91 15.13 5.24 2.00
C SER A 91 15.65 4.83 3.38
N ASN A 92 16.14 5.79 4.17
CA ASN A 92 16.70 5.57 5.51
C ASN A 92 15.92 6.33 6.60
N SER A 93 14.65 6.62 6.35
CA SER A 93 13.77 7.37 7.24
C SER A 93 12.55 6.55 7.65
N ASP A 94 12.10 6.72 8.88
CA ASP A 94 10.86 6.13 9.41
C ASP A 94 9.63 7.02 9.15
N ALA A 95 9.70 7.93 8.17
CA ALA A 95 8.61 8.86 7.84
C ALA A 95 7.32 8.19 7.34
N CYS A 96 7.23 6.88 7.27
CA CYS A 96 6.10 6.15 6.72
C CYS A 96 5.71 6.60 5.31
N VAL A 97 6.71 6.82 4.46
CA VAL A 97 6.56 7.20 3.05
C VAL A 97 6.98 6.04 2.15
N SER A 98 6.17 5.74 1.15
CA SER A 98 6.47 4.66 0.20
C SER A 98 6.01 5.00 -1.22
N PRO A 99 6.64 4.42 -2.27
CA PRO A 99 6.18 4.59 -3.64
C PRO A 99 4.84 3.89 -3.85
N VAL A 100 3.93 4.54 -4.58
CA VAL A 100 2.77 3.86 -5.16
C VAL A 100 3.23 3.18 -6.46
N LEU A 101 3.11 1.86 -6.49
CA LEU A 101 3.59 1.02 -7.58
C LEU A 101 2.41 0.52 -8.43
N ASN A 102 2.60 0.43 -9.75
CA ASN A 102 1.69 -0.33 -10.59
C ASN A 102 1.97 -1.85 -10.44
N MET A 103 1.16 -2.69 -11.07
CA MET A 103 1.27 -4.15 -10.94
C MET A 103 2.62 -4.68 -11.43
N ASP A 104 3.16 -4.15 -12.52
CA ASP A 104 4.45 -4.59 -13.08
C ASP A 104 5.62 -4.14 -12.20
N GLU A 105 5.57 -2.90 -11.70
CA GLU A 105 6.56 -2.37 -10.77
C GLU A 105 6.55 -3.14 -9.44
N ALA A 106 5.37 -3.53 -8.95
CA ALA A 106 5.26 -4.27 -7.68
C ALA A 106 5.98 -5.62 -7.73
N GLN A 107 5.95 -6.32 -8.86
CA GLN A 107 6.61 -7.62 -9.02
C GLN A 107 8.14 -7.50 -8.97
N SER A 108 8.68 -6.41 -9.48
CA SER A 108 10.13 -6.15 -9.55
C SER A 108 10.67 -5.34 -8.36
N HIS A 109 9.81 -4.92 -7.44
CA HIS A 109 10.23 -4.12 -6.29
C HIS A 109 11.14 -4.93 -5.34
N PRO A 110 12.31 -4.42 -4.91
CA PRO A 110 13.29 -5.15 -4.09
C PRO A 110 12.70 -5.79 -2.84
N HIS A 111 11.81 -5.10 -2.13
CA HIS A 111 11.13 -5.64 -0.96
C HIS A 111 10.27 -6.88 -1.31
N ASN A 112 9.52 -6.83 -2.40
CA ASN A 112 8.66 -7.93 -2.82
C ASN A 112 9.48 -9.12 -3.33
N ILE A 113 10.59 -8.87 -4.03
CA ILE A 113 11.54 -9.90 -4.45
C ILE A 113 12.16 -10.58 -3.22
N SER A 114 12.70 -9.83 -2.27
CA SER A 114 13.34 -10.37 -1.07
C SER A 114 12.38 -11.21 -0.21
N ARG A 115 11.10 -10.92 -0.28
CA ARG A 115 10.06 -11.65 0.43
C ARG A 115 9.42 -12.76 -0.40
N ASN A 116 9.84 -12.98 -1.65
CA ASN A 116 9.15 -13.90 -2.57
C ASN A 116 7.62 -13.65 -2.58
N ALA A 117 7.22 -12.37 -2.70
CA ALA A 117 5.80 -11.98 -2.67
C ALA A 117 5.05 -12.44 -3.92
N PHE A 118 5.77 -12.68 -5.00
CA PHE A 118 5.26 -13.23 -6.26
C PHE A 118 5.99 -14.53 -6.60
N ILE A 119 5.33 -15.39 -7.36
CA ILE A 119 5.84 -16.70 -7.81
C ILE A 119 5.44 -16.91 -9.27
N ASP A 120 6.36 -17.47 -10.07
CA ASP A 120 6.05 -17.96 -11.41
C ASP A 120 5.65 -19.44 -11.35
N ILE A 121 4.49 -19.77 -11.92
CA ILE A 121 4.04 -21.14 -12.11
C ILE A 121 3.59 -21.30 -13.57
N ASP A 122 4.28 -22.12 -14.32
CA ASP A 122 4.01 -22.40 -15.72
C ASP A 122 3.98 -21.14 -16.62
N GLY A 123 4.84 -20.16 -16.33
CA GLY A 123 4.94 -18.90 -17.07
C GLY A 123 3.90 -17.84 -16.64
N PHE A 124 3.14 -18.08 -15.56
CA PHE A 124 2.22 -17.12 -14.97
C PHE A 124 2.76 -16.59 -13.66
N ASN A 125 3.11 -15.30 -13.63
CA ASN A 125 3.51 -14.63 -12.41
C ASN A 125 2.27 -14.22 -11.61
N GLN A 126 2.20 -14.67 -10.36
CA GLN A 126 1.06 -14.45 -9.48
C GLN A 126 1.50 -14.22 -8.02
N PRO A 127 0.65 -13.62 -7.17
CA PRO A 127 0.93 -13.52 -5.75
C PRO A 127 1.21 -14.88 -5.12
N ASN A 128 2.25 -14.95 -4.31
CA ASN A 128 2.58 -16.16 -3.57
C ASN A 128 1.64 -16.37 -2.37
N ALA A 129 1.61 -17.59 -1.82
CA ALA A 129 0.77 -17.93 -0.69
C ALA A 129 1.07 -17.04 0.55
N SER A 130 -0.02 -16.53 1.15
CA SER A 130 0.00 -15.69 2.36
C SER A 130 -1.23 -16.04 3.21
N PRO A 131 -1.13 -15.95 4.57
CA PRO A 131 0.04 -15.61 5.38
C PRO A 131 1.10 -16.73 5.45
N ARG A 132 2.31 -16.37 5.89
CA ARG A 132 3.42 -17.32 6.04
C ARG A 132 3.47 -17.83 7.47
N TYR A 133 3.18 -19.09 7.66
CA TYR A 133 3.20 -19.73 8.98
C TYR A 133 4.58 -20.31 9.29
N SER A 134 4.98 -20.27 10.57
CA SER A 134 6.27 -20.82 11.02
C SER A 134 6.34 -22.34 11.03
N LYS A 135 5.19 -23.00 11.25
CA LYS A 135 5.10 -24.48 11.35
C LYS A 135 4.54 -25.16 10.11
N SER A 136 3.57 -24.51 9.45
CA SER A 136 2.91 -25.07 8.28
C SER A 136 3.12 -24.14 7.08
N LYS A 137 3.85 -24.62 6.07
CA LYS A 137 4.04 -23.83 4.86
C LYS A 137 2.81 -23.91 3.99
N ALA A 138 2.29 -22.74 3.60
CA ALA A 138 1.31 -22.67 2.52
C ALA A 138 2.06 -22.66 1.18
N GLU A 139 1.63 -23.51 0.25
CA GLU A 139 2.26 -23.66 -1.07
C GLU A 139 1.18 -23.67 -2.15
N ILE A 140 1.48 -22.99 -3.27
CA ILE A 140 0.69 -23.07 -4.49
C ILE A 140 1.27 -24.20 -5.32
N LYS A 141 0.54 -25.29 -5.48
CA LYS A 141 1.03 -26.53 -6.13
C LYS A 141 0.90 -26.53 -7.65
N HIS A 142 -0.03 -25.78 -8.18
CA HIS A 142 -0.31 -25.71 -9.62
C HIS A 142 -1.03 -24.40 -9.95
N ASN A 143 -1.00 -24.05 -11.22
CA ASN A 143 -1.76 -22.93 -11.76
C ASN A 143 -3.26 -23.27 -11.87
N ALA A 144 -4.09 -22.26 -12.22
CA ALA A 144 -5.49 -22.49 -12.52
C ALA A 144 -5.63 -23.48 -13.68
N LYS A 145 -6.41 -24.54 -13.46
CA LYS A 145 -6.69 -25.56 -14.45
C LYS A 145 -7.93 -25.22 -15.28
N LYS A 146 -8.16 -25.94 -16.40
CA LYS A 146 -9.39 -25.82 -17.17
C LYS A 146 -10.59 -26.22 -16.31
N ILE A 147 -11.71 -25.52 -16.52
CA ILE A 147 -12.98 -25.83 -15.84
C ILE A 147 -13.31 -27.33 -16.04
N GLY A 148 -13.61 -28.02 -14.94
CA GLY A 148 -13.96 -29.43 -14.91
C GLY A 148 -12.81 -30.43 -15.01
N SER A 149 -11.54 -29.98 -15.17
CA SER A 149 -10.40 -30.93 -15.29
C SER A 149 -10.12 -31.74 -14.03
N ASP A 150 -10.57 -31.28 -12.86
CA ASP A 150 -10.39 -31.96 -11.58
C ASP A 150 -11.62 -32.81 -11.17
N LEU A 151 -12.63 -32.90 -12.03
CA LEU A 151 -13.88 -33.60 -11.71
C LEU A 151 -13.62 -35.05 -11.33
N ASP A 152 -12.77 -35.74 -12.07
CA ASP A 152 -12.45 -37.16 -11.83
C ASP A 152 -11.74 -37.34 -10.48
N ASP A 153 -10.79 -36.49 -10.18
CA ASP A 153 -10.04 -36.52 -8.92
C ASP A 153 -10.98 -36.25 -7.73
N VAL A 154 -11.84 -35.23 -7.84
CA VAL A 154 -12.85 -34.91 -6.82
C VAL A 154 -13.86 -36.07 -6.64
N CYS A 155 -14.39 -36.63 -7.72
CA CYS A 155 -15.31 -37.76 -7.63
C CYS A 155 -14.66 -38.97 -6.95
N ASN A 156 -13.42 -39.28 -7.27
CA ASN A 156 -12.66 -40.38 -6.67
C ASN A 156 -12.37 -40.15 -5.18
N GLU A 157 -11.90 -38.97 -4.82
CA GLU A 157 -11.56 -38.62 -3.44
C GLU A 157 -12.78 -38.66 -2.51
N PHE A 158 -13.90 -38.08 -2.96
CA PHE A 158 -15.13 -37.99 -2.17
C PHE A 158 -16.13 -39.13 -2.44
N LYS A 159 -15.79 -40.10 -3.29
CA LYS A 159 -16.64 -41.24 -3.67
C LYS A 159 -18.02 -40.81 -4.24
N LEU A 160 -18.02 -39.81 -5.09
CA LEU A 160 -19.19 -39.24 -5.73
C LEU A 160 -19.40 -39.89 -7.12
N SER A 161 -20.66 -40.00 -7.56
CA SER A 161 -20.97 -40.36 -8.95
C SER A 161 -20.82 -39.13 -9.85
N LYS A 162 -20.18 -39.31 -11.02
CA LYS A 162 -20.09 -38.27 -12.05
C LYS A 162 -21.43 -37.84 -12.62
N GLU A 163 -22.45 -38.72 -12.51
CA GLU A 163 -23.81 -38.43 -12.97
C GLU A 163 -24.54 -37.40 -12.10
N ALA A 164 -23.95 -37.01 -10.97
CA ALA A 164 -24.49 -36.01 -10.07
C ALA A 164 -24.10 -34.57 -10.49
N PHE A 165 -23.26 -34.40 -11.52
CA PHE A 165 -22.77 -33.13 -12.05
C PHE A 165 -23.02 -33.01 -13.54
#